data_92e197b15c3d960569e53b8839cbb217
#
_entry.id   92e197b15c3d960569e53b8839cbb217
#
_cell.length_a   1.000
_cell.length_b   1.000
_cell.length_c   1.000
_cell.angle_alpha   90.00
_cell.angle_beta   90.00
_cell.angle_gamma   90.00
#
_symmetry.space_group_name_H-M   'P 1'
#
loop_
_entity.id
_entity.type
_entity.pdbx_description
1 polymer ?
#
loop_
_entity_poly.entity_id
_entity_poly.type
_entity_poly.pdbx_seq_one_letter_code
_entity_poly.pdbx_strand_id
1 'polypeptide(L)'
;MKLPISFIESTRALMGDEECQKLSVALEQEPPVSVRLNSKFTDSLSCSSISGRIPWAAGGYYLNQRLTFTFDPLFHAGCYYVQEASSMFVEQVLRRYVTAPVKMLDLCAAPGGKSTHARSLLPDGSLLVANEVIRNRSQILAENLTKWGHPDVVVTNNDPSDFSRIGSFFDVILADVPCSGEGMFRKDPGAIEEWSPENVEICWQRQRRIITDIWPCLKPGGILIYSTCTYNTREDEENIAWIRQEFGAEPLPLTVPEEWNITGGLLVGADAPVYRFLPHKTQGEGFFLAVLRKPEEAEETDGGFHFPKKKKPKGETAASSVSKENLAVARGWLPASDKYDLLVNGAVITAFPALFLDDLAMLRSSLRIVQAGTEVAEVKGKDLIPAHGLAMS
;
A
#
# COMPACT_ATOMS: atom_id res chain seq x y z
N MET A 1 24.50 16.95 -7.58
CA MET A 1 23.52 17.21 -6.50
C MET A 1 24.29 17.54 -5.22
N LYS A 2 23.88 18.56 -4.42
CA LYS A 2 24.59 18.88 -3.18
C LYS A 2 23.78 18.39 -1.99
N LEU A 3 24.23 17.31 -1.37
CA LEU A 3 23.61 16.77 -0.15
C LEU A 3 23.80 17.73 1.04
N PRO A 4 22.84 17.81 1.99
CA PRO A 4 22.98 18.59 3.21
C PRO A 4 24.19 18.12 4.03
N ILE A 5 24.95 19.05 4.59
CA ILE A 5 26.14 18.71 5.39
C ILE A 5 25.75 17.86 6.60
N SER A 6 24.66 18.23 7.29
CA SER A 6 24.13 17.49 8.44
C SER A 6 23.70 16.07 8.09
N PHE A 7 23.15 15.83 6.86
CA PHE A 7 22.87 14.48 6.38
C PHE A 7 24.15 13.65 6.24
N ILE A 8 25.20 14.23 5.62
CA ILE A 8 26.49 13.55 5.44
C ILE A 8 27.13 13.23 6.80
N GLU A 9 27.09 14.16 7.75
CA GLU A 9 27.63 13.97 9.10
C GLU A 9 26.87 12.88 9.86
N SER A 10 25.55 12.89 9.85
CA SER A 10 24.70 11.87 10.49
C SER A 10 24.91 10.49 9.85
N THR A 11 24.95 10.41 8.53
CA THR A 11 25.18 9.17 7.80
C THR A 11 26.57 8.59 8.07
N ARG A 12 27.59 9.47 8.13
CA ARG A 12 28.97 9.06 8.49
C ARG A 12 29.04 8.53 9.91
N ALA A 13 28.38 9.17 10.84
CA ALA A 13 28.34 8.71 12.23
C ALA A 13 27.63 7.33 12.35
N LEU A 14 26.62 7.09 11.49
CA LEU A 14 25.82 5.88 11.50
C LEU A 14 26.53 4.68 10.86
N MET A 15 27.14 4.84 9.69
CA MET A 15 27.68 3.73 8.89
C MET A 15 29.20 3.80 8.63
N GLY A 16 29.87 4.82 9.13
CA GLY A 16 31.31 5.07 8.93
C GLY A 16 31.61 5.79 7.61
N ASP A 17 32.88 6.21 7.48
CA ASP A 17 33.34 7.05 6.35
C ASP A 17 33.18 6.35 4.99
N GLU A 18 33.58 5.06 4.90
CA GLU A 18 33.61 4.31 3.65
C GLU A 18 32.18 4.10 3.10
N GLU A 19 31.24 3.62 3.91
CA GLU A 19 29.86 3.39 3.49
C GLU A 19 29.12 4.70 3.21
N CYS A 20 29.36 5.75 3.99
CA CYS A 20 28.83 7.08 3.72
C CYS A 20 29.30 7.62 2.36
N GLN A 21 30.57 7.43 2.01
CA GLN A 21 31.10 7.85 0.71
C GLN A 21 30.47 7.06 -0.43
N LYS A 22 30.35 5.72 -0.29
CA LYS A 22 29.70 4.86 -1.29
C LYS A 22 28.25 5.26 -1.52
N LEU A 23 27.49 5.50 -0.44
CA LEU A 23 26.11 5.96 -0.52
C LEU A 23 26.01 7.32 -1.22
N SER A 24 26.87 8.28 -0.84
CA SER A 24 26.88 9.61 -1.46
C SER A 24 27.12 9.53 -2.97
N VAL A 25 28.08 8.72 -3.42
CA VAL A 25 28.35 8.48 -4.86
C VAL A 25 27.15 7.82 -5.54
N ALA A 26 26.50 6.85 -4.90
CA ALA A 26 25.33 6.19 -5.48
C ALA A 26 24.12 7.14 -5.62
N LEU A 27 23.97 8.09 -4.69
CA LEU A 27 22.91 9.10 -4.77
C LEU A 27 23.10 10.12 -5.90
N GLU A 28 24.29 10.24 -6.48
CA GLU A 28 24.58 11.09 -7.66
C GLU A 28 24.32 10.38 -9.00
N GLN A 29 24.10 9.06 -8.97
CA GLN A 29 23.84 8.26 -10.16
C GLN A 29 22.37 8.36 -10.58
N GLU A 30 22.09 8.03 -11.85
CA GLU A 30 20.71 7.90 -12.33
C GLU A 30 19.98 6.76 -11.61
N PRO A 31 18.72 6.99 -11.16
CA PRO A 31 17.94 5.98 -10.49
C PRO A 31 17.58 4.81 -11.44
N PRO A 32 17.63 3.56 -10.98
CA PRO A 32 17.16 2.45 -11.79
C PRO A 32 15.65 2.59 -12.07
N VAL A 33 15.25 2.18 -13.27
CA VAL A 33 13.84 2.13 -13.64
C VAL A 33 13.35 0.71 -13.51
N SER A 34 12.21 0.52 -12.87
CA SER A 34 11.62 -0.79 -12.67
C SER A 34 10.10 -0.78 -12.81
N VAL A 35 9.58 -1.92 -13.21
CA VAL A 35 8.15 -2.16 -13.40
C VAL A 35 7.74 -3.48 -12.75
N ARG A 36 6.48 -3.57 -12.35
CA ARG A 36 5.87 -4.81 -11.89
C ARG A 36 4.70 -5.18 -12.78
N LEU A 37 4.72 -6.41 -13.31
CA LEU A 37 3.67 -6.92 -14.17
C LEU A 37 2.40 -7.21 -13.38
N ASN A 38 1.27 -6.99 -14.00
CA ASN A 38 0.00 -7.48 -13.51
C ASN A 38 -0.14 -8.96 -13.90
N SER A 39 -0.38 -9.82 -12.92
CA SER A 39 -0.47 -11.29 -13.12
C SER A 39 -1.56 -11.71 -14.12
N LYS A 40 -2.53 -10.85 -14.39
CA LYS A 40 -3.57 -11.09 -15.40
C LYS A 40 -3.03 -11.06 -16.84
N PHE A 41 -1.85 -10.48 -17.07
CA PHE A 41 -1.31 -10.20 -18.40
C PHE A 41 0.12 -10.72 -18.59
N THR A 42 0.54 -11.74 -17.85
CA THR A 42 1.92 -12.25 -17.82
C THR A 42 2.46 -12.70 -19.19
N ASP A 43 1.60 -13.11 -20.12
CA ASP A 43 1.99 -13.61 -21.43
C ASP A 43 2.14 -12.50 -22.49
N SER A 44 1.84 -11.24 -22.17
CA SER A 44 1.70 -10.16 -23.17
C SER A 44 2.90 -9.22 -23.28
N LEU A 45 3.90 -9.31 -22.40
CA LEU A 45 5.06 -8.40 -22.41
C LEU A 45 6.32 -9.06 -22.94
N SER A 46 6.46 -9.07 -24.26
CA SER A 46 7.78 -9.12 -24.92
C SER A 46 8.41 -7.73 -24.89
N CYS A 47 8.88 -7.28 -23.73
CA CYS A 47 9.50 -5.97 -23.63
C CYS A 47 11.00 -6.09 -23.93
N SER A 48 11.42 -5.63 -25.11
CA SER A 48 12.84 -5.48 -25.50
C SER A 48 13.62 -4.55 -24.55
N SER A 49 12.93 -3.87 -23.66
CA SER A 49 13.50 -2.93 -22.68
C SER A 49 13.81 -3.56 -21.33
N ILE A 50 13.52 -4.85 -21.11
CA ILE A 50 13.84 -5.53 -19.84
C ILE A 50 15.34 -5.81 -19.77
N SER A 51 16.00 -5.36 -18.68
CA SER A 51 17.43 -5.62 -18.43
C SER A 51 17.67 -6.75 -17.42
N GLY A 52 16.69 -7.05 -16.57
CA GLY A 52 16.81 -8.10 -15.56
C GLY A 52 15.57 -8.26 -14.71
N ARG A 53 15.57 -9.30 -13.86
CA ARG A 53 14.52 -9.54 -12.87
C ARG A 53 14.89 -8.93 -11.53
N ILE A 54 13.89 -8.48 -10.77
CA ILE A 54 14.06 -8.09 -9.38
C ILE A 54 14.06 -9.36 -8.54
N PRO A 55 15.14 -9.65 -7.79
CA PRO A 55 15.30 -10.95 -7.12
C PRO A 55 14.21 -11.26 -6.07
N TRP A 56 13.70 -10.23 -5.40
CA TRP A 56 12.70 -10.36 -4.32
C TRP A 56 11.25 -10.18 -4.77
N ALA A 57 10.99 -10.03 -6.08
CA ALA A 57 9.63 -9.86 -6.60
C ALA A 57 9.43 -10.64 -7.91
N ALA A 58 8.58 -11.64 -7.89
CA ALA A 58 8.40 -12.57 -9.03
C ALA A 58 7.94 -11.88 -10.32
N GLY A 59 7.10 -10.84 -10.19
CA GLY A 59 6.62 -10.02 -11.32
C GLY A 59 7.42 -8.74 -11.54
N GLY A 60 8.54 -8.55 -10.85
CA GLY A 60 9.36 -7.34 -10.90
C GLY A 60 10.48 -7.41 -11.93
N TYR A 61 10.66 -6.34 -12.70
CA TYR A 61 11.68 -6.24 -13.73
C TYR A 61 12.36 -4.88 -13.74
N TYR A 62 13.68 -4.87 -13.96
CA TYR A 62 14.44 -3.67 -14.30
C TYR A 62 14.33 -3.38 -15.78
N LEU A 63 14.34 -2.09 -16.14
CA LEU A 63 14.36 -1.62 -17.52
C LEU A 63 15.72 -1.01 -17.87
N ASN A 64 16.15 -1.16 -19.12
CA ASN A 64 17.38 -0.56 -19.65
C ASN A 64 17.35 0.96 -19.68
N GLN A 65 16.15 1.54 -19.78
CA GLN A 65 15.93 2.98 -19.88
C GLN A 65 14.55 3.36 -19.37
N ARG A 66 14.38 4.63 -19.01
CA ARG A 66 13.08 5.18 -18.66
C ARG A 66 12.26 5.37 -19.93
N LEU A 67 11.12 4.69 -20.00
CA LEU A 67 10.14 4.86 -21.06
C LEU A 67 9.23 6.07 -20.79
N THR A 68 8.59 6.60 -21.83
CA THR A 68 7.52 7.60 -21.67
C THR A 68 6.21 6.86 -21.42
N PHE A 69 6.06 6.37 -20.20
CA PHE A 69 4.95 5.49 -19.78
C PHE A 69 3.56 6.07 -20.09
N THR A 70 3.40 7.40 -20.08
CA THR A 70 2.14 8.08 -20.38
C THR A 70 1.66 7.89 -21.83
N PHE A 71 2.53 7.45 -22.73
CA PHE A 71 2.18 7.13 -24.12
C PHE A 71 2.08 5.61 -24.37
N ASP A 72 2.33 4.79 -23.36
CA ASP A 72 2.25 3.34 -23.50
C ASP A 72 0.81 2.85 -23.25
N PRO A 73 0.13 2.28 -24.29
CA PRO A 73 -1.19 1.72 -24.12
C PRO A 73 -1.27 0.62 -23.05
N LEU A 74 -0.21 -0.18 -22.87
CA LEU A 74 -0.18 -1.24 -21.86
C LEU A 74 -0.15 -0.71 -20.42
N PHE A 75 0.46 0.47 -20.21
CA PHE A 75 0.39 1.16 -18.94
C PHE A 75 -1.04 1.57 -18.60
N HIS A 76 -1.76 2.12 -19.58
CA HIS A 76 -3.16 2.52 -19.41
C HIS A 76 -4.11 1.32 -19.30
N ALA A 77 -3.76 0.21 -19.93
CA ALA A 77 -4.49 -1.07 -19.80
C ALA A 77 -4.19 -1.81 -18.49
N GLY A 78 -3.35 -1.25 -17.58
CA GLY A 78 -3.04 -1.88 -16.31
C GLY A 78 -2.20 -3.16 -16.41
N CYS A 79 -1.50 -3.38 -17.53
CA CYS A 79 -0.66 -4.56 -17.73
C CYS A 79 0.56 -4.55 -16.80
N TYR A 80 1.01 -3.39 -16.39
CA TYR A 80 2.11 -3.23 -15.44
C TYR A 80 1.96 -1.93 -14.62
N TYR A 81 2.68 -1.89 -13.49
CA TYR A 81 2.84 -0.71 -12.64
C TYR A 81 4.30 -0.27 -12.63
N VAL A 82 4.59 1.02 -12.78
CA VAL A 82 5.93 1.58 -12.60
C VAL A 82 6.20 1.68 -11.10
N GLN A 83 6.94 0.74 -10.56
CA GLN A 83 7.20 0.62 -9.12
C GLN A 83 8.69 0.57 -8.84
N GLU A 84 9.11 1.23 -7.79
CA GLU A 84 10.47 1.20 -7.28
C GLU A 84 10.81 -0.22 -6.77
N ALA A 85 12.01 -0.71 -7.12
CA ALA A 85 12.39 -2.09 -6.92
C ALA A 85 12.44 -2.52 -5.45
N SER A 86 13.04 -1.71 -4.57
CA SER A 86 13.18 -2.04 -3.14
C SER A 86 11.82 -2.15 -2.46
N SER A 87 10.87 -1.30 -2.83
CA SER A 87 9.50 -1.31 -2.29
C SER A 87 8.71 -2.57 -2.65
N MET A 88 9.14 -3.32 -3.68
CA MET A 88 8.55 -4.61 -4.03
C MET A 88 8.89 -5.73 -3.02
N PHE A 89 9.82 -5.50 -2.09
CA PHE A 89 10.19 -6.46 -1.06
C PHE A 89 9.02 -6.85 -0.13
N VAL A 90 7.96 -6.04 -0.09
CA VAL A 90 6.70 -6.40 0.59
C VAL A 90 6.16 -7.76 0.14
N GLU A 91 6.48 -8.21 -1.08
CA GLU A 91 6.12 -9.54 -1.59
C GLU A 91 6.63 -10.65 -0.68
N GLN A 92 7.85 -10.55 -0.15
CA GLN A 92 8.44 -11.58 0.71
C GLN A 92 7.67 -11.74 2.02
N VAL A 93 7.17 -10.64 2.57
CA VAL A 93 6.32 -10.67 3.78
C VAL A 93 4.99 -11.36 3.49
N LEU A 94 4.30 -10.92 2.44
CA LEU A 94 2.97 -11.45 2.10
C LEU A 94 3.04 -12.93 1.75
N ARG A 95 4.01 -13.36 0.95
CA ARG A 95 4.20 -14.77 0.61
C ARG A 95 4.53 -15.64 1.83
N ARG A 96 5.27 -15.10 2.80
CA ARG A 96 5.67 -15.87 3.98
C ARG A 96 4.57 -15.98 5.01
N TYR A 97 3.83 -14.91 5.25
CA TYR A 97 2.95 -14.81 6.41
C TYR A 97 1.46 -14.72 6.08
N VAL A 98 1.08 -14.49 4.80
CA VAL A 98 -0.32 -14.37 4.39
C VAL A 98 -0.68 -15.53 3.47
N THR A 99 -1.02 -16.68 4.07
CA THR A 99 -1.32 -17.92 3.36
C THR A 99 -2.82 -18.28 3.31
N ALA A 100 -3.65 -17.53 4.02
CA ALA A 100 -5.09 -17.65 4.08
C ALA A 100 -5.76 -16.30 3.78
N PRO A 101 -7.07 -16.27 3.45
CA PRO A 101 -7.80 -15.04 3.24
C PRO A 101 -7.72 -14.10 4.44
N VAL A 102 -7.47 -12.82 4.19
CA VAL A 102 -7.27 -11.77 5.21
C VAL A 102 -8.01 -10.49 4.86
N LYS A 103 -8.28 -9.68 5.88
CA LYS A 103 -8.63 -8.25 5.74
C LYS A 103 -7.36 -7.44 5.95
N MET A 104 -6.87 -6.83 4.89
CA MET A 104 -5.62 -6.05 4.92
C MET A 104 -5.92 -4.57 4.77
N LEU A 105 -5.24 -3.75 5.58
CA LEU A 105 -5.16 -2.30 5.44
C LEU A 105 -3.79 -1.91 4.86
N ASP A 106 -3.79 -1.14 3.78
CA ASP A 106 -2.66 -0.31 3.36
C ASP A 106 -2.95 1.13 3.77
N LEU A 107 -2.29 1.60 4.82
CA LEU A 107 -2.69 2.82 5.55
C LEU A 107 -2.30 4.12 4.84
N CYS A 108 -1.14 4.16 4.19
CA CYS A 108 -0.59 5.32 3.49
C CYS A 108 -0.36 4.95 2.01
N ALA A 109 -1.43 4.56 1.34
CA ALA A 109 -1.40 3.73 0.14
C ALA A 109 -1.00 4.46 -1.16
N ALA A 110 -1.26 5.77 -1.27
CA ALA A 110 -1.04 6.48 -2.54
C ALA A 110 0.45 6.55 -2.94
N PRO A 111 0.73 6.36 -4.22
CA PRO A 111 -0.19 6.31 -5.36
C PRO A 111 -0.76 4.92 -5.70
N GLY A 112 -0.46 3.85 -4.92
CA GLY A 112 -1.04 2.52 -5.10
C GLY A 112 -0.06 1.42 -5.52
N GLY A 113 1.25 1.68 -5.53
CA GLY A 113 2.26 0.69 -5.90
C GLY A 113 2.24 -0.53 -4.98
N LYS A 114 2.29 -0.31 -3.66
CA LYS A 114 2.23 -1.39 -2.66
C LYS A 114 0.84 -2.02 -2.57
N SER A 115 -0.24 -1.21 -2.68
CA SER A 115 -1.63 -1.70 -2.68
C SER A 115 -1.92 -2.65 -3.84
N THR A 116 -1.58 -2.25 -5.07
CA THR A 116 -1.75 -3.10 -6.27
C THR A 116 -0.88 -4.35 -6.19
N HIS A 117 0.32 -4.24 -5.61
CA HIS A 117 1.21 -5.38 -5.36
C HIS A 117 0.59 -6.34 -4.35
N ALA A 118 0.18 -5.82 -3.19
CA ALA A 118 -0.47 -6.62 -2.16
C ALA A 118 -1.70 -7.34 -2.71
N ARG A 119 -2.59 -6.64 -3.43
CA ARG A 119 -3.79 -7.26 -3.99
C ARG A 119 -3.50 -8.45 -4.91
N SER A 120 -2.42 -8.37 -5.71
CA SER A 120 -2.01 -9.49 -6.58
C SER A 120 -1.52 -10.72 -5.82
N LEU A 121 -1.14 -10.57 -4.55
CA LEU A 121 -0.55 -11.63 -3.72
C LEU A 121 -1.53 -12.18 -2.67
N LEU A 122 -2.52 -11.38 -2.29
CA LEU A 122 -3.51 -11.80 -1.30
C LEU A 122 -4.35 -12.94 -1.84
N PRO A 123 -4.59 -14.00 -1.04
CA PRO A 123 -5.46 -15.13 -1.40
C PRO A 123 -6.87 -14.68 -1.78
N ASP A 124 -7.54 -15.48 -2.61
CA ASP A 124 -8.96 -15.29 -2.92
C ASP A 124 -9.80 -15.27 -1.64
N GLY A 125 -10.80 -14.40 -1.58
CA GLY A 125 -11.58 -14.18 -0.37
C GLY A 125 -10.94 -13.22 0.62
N SER A 126 -9.86 -12.52 0.25
CA SER A 126 -9.29 -11.40 1.02
C SER A 126 -9.92 -10.07 0.62
N LEU A 127 -9.97 -9.13 1.55
CA LEU A 127 -10.38 -7.75 1.33
C LEU A 127 -9.18 -6.82 1.54
N LEU A 128 -8.91 -5.95 0.56
CA LEU A 128 -7.95 -4.86 0.70
C LEU A 128 -8.66 -3.54 0.95
N VAL A 129 -8.32 -2.88 2.06
CA VAL A 129 -8.67 -1.47 2.32
C VAL A 129 -7.41 -0.64 2.09
N ALA A 130 -7.47 0.31 1.16
CA ALA A 130 -6.36 1.19 0.82
C ALA A 130 -6.72 2.63 1.19
N ASN A 131 -5.99 3.23 2.14
CA ASN A 131 -6.25 4.56 2.67
C ASN A 131 -5.22 5.58 2.24
N GLU A 132 -5.67 6.82 2.06
CA GLU A 132 -4.80 7.97 1.85
C GLU A 132 -5.44 9.23 2.46
N VAL A 133 -4.69 9.93 3.29
CA VAL A 133 -5.19 11.13 3.99
C VAL A 133 -5.37 12.33 3.06
N ILE A 134 -4.52 12.45 2.03
CA ILE A 134 -4.57 13.56 1.08
C ILE A 134 -5.57 13.28 -0.03
N ARG A 135 -6.64 14.09 -0.10
CA ARG A 135 -7.77 13.87 -0.99
C ARG A 135 -7.39 13.68 -2.47
N ASN A 136 -6.52 14.54 -3.00
CA ASN A 136 -6.12 14.42 -4.41
C ASN A 136 -5.33 13.14 -4.67
N ARG A 137 -4.49 12.72 -3.72
CA ARG A 137 -3.74 11.47 -3.82
C ARG A 137 -4.65 10.25 -3.70
N SER A 138 -5.74 10.33 -2.90
CA SER A 138 -6.70 9.22 -2.80
C SER A 138 -7.46 8.98 -4.12
N GLN A 139 -7.66 10.00 -4.95
CA GLN A 139 -8.24 9.83 -6.29
C GLN A 139 -7.26 9.09 -7.23
N ILE A 140 -5.97 9.47 -7.20
CA ILE A 140 -4.93 8.78 -7.98
C ILE A 140 -4.82 7.31 -7.55
N LEU A 141 -4.91 7.04 -6.24
CA LEU A 141 -4.95 5.68 -5.69
C LEU A 141 -6.14 4.89 -6.24
N ALA A 142 -7.34 5.47 -6.24
CA ALA A 142 -8.55 4.85 -6.78
C ALA A 142 -8.42 4.52 -8.27
N GLU A 143 -7.90 5.46 -9.07
CA GLU A 143 -7.63 5.23 -10.50
C GLU A 143 -6.66 4.07 -10.73
N ASN A 144 -5.56 4.00 -9.97
CA ASN A 144 -4.56 2.96 -10.13
C ASN A 144 -5.09 1.58 -9.69
N LEU A 145 -5.89 1.52 -8.64
CA LEU A 145 -6.56 0.28 -8.21
C LEU A 145 -7.64 -0.16 -9.19
N THR A 146 -8.38 0.79 -9.81
CA THR A 146 -9.32 0.50 -10.89
C THR A 146 -8.59 -0.12 -12.08
N LYS A 147 -7.48 0.47 -12.54
CA LYS A 147 -6.65 -0.10 -13.62
C LYS A 147 -6.11 -1.49 -13.28
N TRP A 148 -5.84 -1.75 -12.00
CA TRP A 148 -5.37 -3.06 -11.55
C TRP A 148 -6.45 -4.13 -11.60
N GLY A 149 -7.74 -3.73 -11.50
CA GLY A 149 -8.90 -4.52 -11.89
C GLY A 149 -9.33 -5.61 -10.89
N HIS A 150 -9.20 -5.41 -9.59
CA HIS A 150 -9.70 -6.32 -8.58
C HIS A 150 -10.95 -5.74 -7.87
N PRO A 151 -12.05 -6.51 -7.73
CA PRO A 151 -13.30 -6.01 -7.16
C PRO A 151 -13.33 -5.97 -5.62
N ASP A 152 -12.44 -6.72 -4.96
CA ASP A 152 -12.35 -6.87 -3.51
C ASP A 152 -11.42 -5.83 -2.87
N VAL A 153 -11.65 -4.57 -3.28
CA VAL A 153 -10.87 -3.39 -2.86
C VAL A 153 -11.82 -2.28 -2.40
N VAL A 154 -11.45 -1.65 -1.29
CA VAL A 154 -12.09 -0.42 -0.78
C VAL A 154 -11.05 0.67 -0.66
N VAL A 155 -11.28 1.83 -1.29
CA VAL A 155 -10.43 3.01 -1.16
C VAL A 155 -11.06 3.99 -0.21
N THR A 156 -10.27 4.48 0.76
CA THR A 156 -10.72 5.42 1.79
C THR A 156 -9.87 6.69 1.81
N ASN A 157 -10.44 7.78 2.35
CA ASN A 157 -9.74 9.05 2.51
C ASN A 157 -9.94 9.57 3.94
N ASN A 158 -9.08 9.11 4.87
CA ASN A 158 -9.24 9.34 6.30
C ASN A 158 -7.88 9.59 6.97
N ASP A 159 -7.89 10.33 8.09
CA ASP A 159 -6.75 10.35 9.01
C ASP A 159 -6.64 8.99 9.73
N PRO A 160 -5.42 8.52 10.07
CA PRO A 160 -5.24 7.27 10.83
C PRO A 160 -6.10 7.18 12.10
N SER A 161 -6.34 8.29 12.79
CA SER A 161 -7.17 8.33 14.00
C SER A 161 -8.64 7.95 13.77
N ASP A 162 -9.17 8.11 12.55
CA ASP A 162 -10.54 7.71 12.23
C ASP A 162 -10.73 6.19 12.30
N PHE A 163 -9.66 5.42 12.11
CA PHE A 163 -9.67 3.97 12.15
C PHE A 163 -9.86 3.41 13.57
N SER A 164 -9.51 4.16 14.61
CA SER A 164 -9.68 3.72 16.01
C SER A 164 -11.11 3.30 16.35
N ARG A 165 -12.10 3.80 15.57
CA ARG A 165 -13.52 3.47 15.76
C ARG A 165 -13.93 2.12 15.18
N ILE A 166 -13.04 1.46 14.44
CA ILE A 166 -13.34 0.19 13.78
C ILE A 166 -13.14 -0.99 14.75
N GLY A 167 -12.21 -0.83 15.70
CA GLY A 167 -11.80 -1.91 16.58
C GLY A 167 -10.96 -2.97 15.86
N SER A 168 -10.77 -4.13 16.46
CA SER A 168 -9.95 -5.24 15.95
C SER A 168 -10.54 -5.84 14.67
N PHE A 169 -10.15 -5.32 13.53
CA PHE A 169 -10.74 -5.67 12.24
C PHE A 169 -9.75 -6.25 11.21
N PHE A 170 -8.54 -5.71 11.17
CA PHE A 170 -7.54 -6.10 10.17
C PHE A 170 -6.63 -7.24 10.66
N ASP A 171 -6.40 -8.21 9.80
CA ASP A 171 -5.43 -9.29 10.03
C ASP A 171 -4.01 -8.82 9.68
N VAL A 172 -3.88 -7.90 8.73
CA VAL A 172 -2.61 -7.32 8.26
C VAL A 172 -2.76 -5.82 8.08
N ILE A 173 -1.81 -5.05 8.60
CA ILE A 173 -1.68 -3.62 8.33
C ILE A 173 -0.32 -3.35 7.71
N LEU A 174 -0.30 -2.74 6.53
CA LEU A 174 0.88 -2.15 5.91
C LEU A 174 0.89 -0.65 6.25
N ALA A 175 1.86 -0.23 7.01
CA ALA A 175 2.10 1.15 7.39
C ALA A 175 3.40 1.64 6.70
N ASP A 176 3.28 2.06 5.43
CA ASP A 176 4.33 2.75 4.69
C ASP A 176 4.27 4.22 5.09
N VAL A 177 4.84 4.53 6.25
CA VAL A 177 4.58 5.79 6.93
C VAL A 177 5.30 6.97 6.30
N PRO A 178 4.71 8.19 6.31
CA PRO A 178 5.40 9.40 5.89
C PRO A 178 6.70 9.59 6.68
N CYS A 179 7.80 9.82 5.98
CA CYS A 179 9.14 9.91 6.54
C CYS A 179 9.91 11.13 5.99
N SER A 180 11.12 11.37 6.47
CA SER A 180 11.98 12.47 6.03
C SER A 180 12.43 12.38 4.57
N GLY A 181 12.25 11.22 3.92
CA GLY A 181 12.40 11.06 2.48
C GLY A 181 13.84 10.97 1.98
N GLU A 182 14.79 10.59 2.81
CA GLU A 182 16.21 10.43 2.42
C GLU A 182 16.40 9.51 1.21
N GLY A 183 15.60 8.45 1.10
CA GLY A 183 15.58 7.54 -0.04
C GLY A 183 15.00 8.12 -1.32
N MET A 184 14.48 9.35 -1.29
CA MET A 184 13.97 10.05 -2.47
C MET A 184 14.97 11.06 -3.05
N PHE A 185 16.09 11.32 -2.39
CA PHE A 185 17.04 12.38 -2.78
C PHE A 185 17.50 12.28 -4.23
N ARG A 186 17.67 11.08 -4.75
CA ARG A 186 18.08 10.83 -6.12
C ARG A 186 16.99 11.09 -7.17
N LYS A 187 15.72 11.08 -6.76
CA LYS A 187 14.55 11.25 -7.63
C LYS A 187 13.87 12.59 -7.52
N ASP A 188 13.94 13.19 -6.34
CA ASP A 188 13.21 14.41 -5.99
C ASP A 188 14.15 15.43 -5.30
N PRO A 189 14.61 16.43 -6.03
CA PRO A 189 15.41 17.51 -5.44
C PRO A 189 14.69 18.24 -4.31
N GLY A 190 13.36 18.32 -4.33
CA GLY A 190 12.56 18.91 -3.26
C GLY A 190 12.72 18.20 -1.93
N ALA A 191 12.89 16.85 -1.95
CA ALA A 191 13.14 16.09 -0.75
C ALA A 191 14.44 16.49 -0.05
N ILE A 192 15.46 16.93 -0.81
CA ILE A 192 16.73 17.43 -0.26
C ILE A 192 16.53 18.78 0.39
N GLU A 193 15.73 19.65 -0.22
CA GLU A 193 15.46 21.01 0.28
C GLU A 193 14.62 20.99 1.56
N GLU A 194 13.69 20.05 1.66
CA GLU A 194 12.82 19.87 2.82
C GLU A 194 13.49 19.10 3.97
N TRP A 195 14.57 18.38 3.69
CA TRP A 195 15.22 17.56 4.70
C TRP A 195 16.02 18.41 5.71
N SER A 196 15.83 18.12 6.98
CA SER A 196 16.64 18.66 8.09
C SER A 196 16.56 17.70 9.29
N PRO A 197 17.48 17.79 10.26
CA PRO A 197 17.38 17.02 11.51
C PRO A 197 16.03 17.26 12.24
N GLU A 198 15.52 18.49 12.20
CA GLU A 198 14.22 18.86 12.79
C GLU A 198 13.06 18.17 12.06
N ASN A 199 13.13 18.06 10.72
CA ASN A 199 12.11 17.35 9.94
C ASN A 199 12.14 15.86 10.22
N VAL A 200 13.30 15.25 10.42
CA VAL A 200 13.43 13.84 10.88
C VAL A 200 12.69 13.64 12.20
N GLU A 201 12.87 14.55 13.16
CA GLU A 201 12.19 14.47 14.47
C GLU A 201 10.67 14.62 14.35
N ILE A 202 10.19 15.55 13.50
CA ILE A 202 8.77 15.75 13.22
C ILE A 202 8.17 14.48 12.57
N CYS A 203 8.87 13.86 11.62
CA CYS A 203 8.44 12.63 10.98
C CYS A 203 8.39 11.47 11.96
N TRP A 204 9.41 11.30 12.78
CA TRP A 204 9.47 10.30 13.84
C TRP A 204 8.29 10.40 14.81
N GLN A 205 7.96 11.59 15.31
CA GLN A 205 6.80 11.80 16.18
C GLN A 205 5.48 11.48 15.46
N ARG A 206 5.35 11.88 14.20
CA ARG A 206 4.19 11.58 13.37
C ARG A 206 4.00 10.09 13.17
N GLN A 207 5.07 9.35 12.92
CA GLN A 207 5.04 7.90 12.73
C GLN A 207 4.55 7.18 13.98
N ARG A 208 5.01 7.59 15.17
CA ARG A 208 4.53 7.04 16.44
C ARG A 208 3.06 7.32 16.67
N ARG A 209 2.59 8.53 16.40
CA ARG A 209 1.16 8.86 16.44
C ARG A 209 0.36 7.95 15.51
N ILE A 210 0.78 7.81 14.26
CA ILE A 210 0.12 6.96 13.27
C ILE A 210 -0.01 5.53 13.77
N ILE A 211 1.06 4.95 14.28
CA ILE A 211 1.06 3.58 14.79
C ILE A 211 0.14 3.45 16.02
N THR A 212 0.18 4.40 16.94
CA THR A 212 -0.72 4.43 18.11
C THR A 212 -2.18 4.45 17.68
N ASP A 213 -2.53 5.29 16.70
CA ASP A 213 -3.90 5.46 16.20
C ASP A 213 -4.44 4.19 15.54
N ILE A 214 -3.59 3.43 14.82
CA ILE A 214 -4.05 2.26 14.05
C ILE A 214 -3.85 0.93 14.78
N TRP A 215 -3.07 0.88 15.84
CA TRP A 215 -2.81 -0.35 16.59
C TRP A 215 -4.07 -1.07 17.10
N PRO A 216 -5.10 -0.34 17.61
CA PRO A 216 -6.36 -0.95 18.02
C PRO A 216 -7.09 -1.70 16.89
N CYS A 217 -6.87 -1.29 15.62
CA CYS A 217 -7.53 -1.91 14.46
C CYS A 217 -6.90 -3.22 14.02
N LEU A 218 -5.66 -3.49 14.44
CA LEU A 218 -5.00 -4.76 14.21
C LEU A 218 -5.54 -5.79 15.21
N LYS A 219 -5.96 -6.95 14.69
CA LYS A 219 -6.40 -8.07 15.53
C LYS A 219 -5.28 -8.63 16.39
N PRO A 220 -5.57 -9.26 17.55
CA PRO A 220 -4.61 -10.13 18.22
C PRO A 220 -4.05 -11.17 17.24
N GLY A 221 -2.75 -11.43 17.31
CA GLY A 221 -2.03 -12.29 16.34
C GLY A 221 -1.82 -11.68 14.94
N GLY A 222 -2.41 -10.51 14.67
CA GLY A 222 -2.30 -9.81 13.39
C GLY A 222 -0.90 -9.24 13.13
N ILE A 223 -0.62 -8.90 11.87
CA ILE A 223 0.71 -8.52 11.38
C ILE A 223 0.74 -7.05 11.01
N LEU A 224 1.68 -6.30 11.60
CA LEU A 224 2.07 -4.97 11.16
C LEU A 224 3.32 -5.07 10.27
N ILE A 225 3.22 -4.55 9.05
CA ILE A 225 4.34 -4.34 8.13
C ILE A 225 4.67 -2.84 8.21
N TYR A 226 5.77 -2.50 8.86
CA TYR A 226 6.25 -1.12 8.97
C TYR A 226 7.28 -0.85 7.89
N SER A 227 7.15 0.24 7.14
CA SER A 227 8.14 0.64 6.13
C SER A 227 8.30 2.16 6.04
N THR A 228 9.51 2.56 5.62
CA THR A 228 9.88 3.95 5.32
C THR A 228 10.77 3.99 4.08
N CYS A 229 11.00 5.19 3.54
CA CYS A 229 12.01 5.44 2.52
C CYS A 229 13.14 6.33 3.08
N THR A 230 13.70 5.97 4.23
CA THR A 230 14.80 6.71 4.87
C THR A 230 15.95 5.79 5.25
N TYR A 231 17.09 6.38 5.67
CA TYR A 231 18.28 5.63 6.07
C TYR A 231 18.58 5.76 7.57
N ASN A 232 17.99 6.75 8.26
CA ASN A 232 18.30 7.04 9.64
C ASN A 232 17.63 6.04 10.60
N THR A 233 18.31 5.75 11.71
CA THR A 233 17.79 4.84 12.74
C THR A 233 16.64 5.43 13.54
N ARG A 234 16.52 6.77 13.57
CA ARG A 234 15.50 7.48 14.33
C ARG A 234 14.10 7.11 13.88
N GLU A 235 13.87 7.14 12.57
CA GLU A 235 12.59 6.79 11.96
C GLU A 235 12.42 5.29 11.75
N ASP A 236 13.49 4.53 11.78
CA ASP A 236 13.53 3.09 11.47
C ASP A 236 13.61 2.25 12.76
N GLU A 237 14.80 1.79 13.16
CA GLU A 237 14.98 0.85 14.27
C GLU A 237 14.49 1.38 15.61
N GLU A 238 14.63 2.68 15.89
CA GLU A 238 14.12 3.25 17.14
C GLU A 238 12.59 3.20 17.23
N ASN A 239 11.90 3.33 16.09
CA ASN A 239 10.45 3.13 16.05
C ASN A 239 10.09 1.65 16.23
N ILE A 240 10.86 0.72 15.65
CA ILE A 240 10.64 -0.71 15.87
C ILE A 240 10.84 -1.07 17.33
N ALA A 241 11.89 -0.58 17.96
CA ALA A 241 12.16 -0.80 19.38
C ALA A 241 11.03 -0.22 20.26
N TRP A 242 10.54 0.97 19.93
CA TRP A 242 9.43 1.59 20.62
C TRP A 242 8.12 0.79 20.45
N ILE A 243 7.77 0.35 19.24
CA ILE A 243 6.57 -0.46 18.99
C ILE A 243 6.61 -1.76 19.81
N ARG A 244 7.77 -2.40 19.88
CA ARG A 244 7.98 -3.61 20.71
C ARG A 244 7.78 -3.33 22.20
N GLN A 245 8.32 -2.24 22.68
CA GLN A 245 8.24 -1.86 24.08
C GLN A 245 6.82 -1.41 24.49
N GLU A 246 6.18 -0.57 23.65
CA GLU A 246 4.88 0.04 23.96
C GLU A 246 3.73 -0.96 23.84
N PHE A 247 3.77 -1.81 22.82
CA PHE A 247 2.67 -2.70 22.47
C PHE A 247 2.97 -4.19 22.64
N GLY A 248 4.15 -4.54 23.13
CA GLY A 248 4.56 -5.94 23.28
C GLY A 248 4.71 -6.68 21.94
N ALA A 249 4.86 -5.96 20.83
CA ALA A 249 4.91 -6.55 19.49
C ALA A 249 6.13 -7.46 19.30
N GLU A 250 5.91 -8.61 18.67
CA GLU A 250 6.94 -9.61 18.39
C GLU A 250 7.50 -9.43 16.97
N PRO A 251 8.82 -9.33 16.78
CA PRO A 251 9.39 -9.22 15.45
C PRO A 251 9.35 -10.56 14.72
N LEU A 252 8.96 -10.52 13.43
CA LEU A 252 8.88 -11.68 12.57
C LEU A 252 10.01 -11.68 11.53
N PRO A 253 10.87 -12.73 11.49
CA PRO A 253 12.00 -12.77 10.57
C PRO A 253 11.61 -13.25 9.17
N LEU A 254 12.29 -12.70 8.14
CA LEU A 254 12.30 -13.23 6.78
C LEU A 254 13.66 -13.89 6.49
N THR A 255 13.63 -14.95 5.74
CA THR A 255 14.86 -15.54 5.19
C THR A 255 15.21 -14.76 3.91
N VAL A 256 16.38 -14.11 3.92
CA VAL A 256 16.85 -13.29 2.81
C VAL A 256 18.19 -13.87 2.32
N PRO A 257 18.32 -14.23 1.03
CA PRO A 257 19.59 -14.65 0.44
C PRO A 257 20.66 -13.55 0.54
N GLU A 258 21.90 -13.92 0.86
CA GLU A 258 23.01 -12.96 1.00
C GLU A 258 23.30 -12.21 -0.30
N GLU A 259 23.13 -12.87 -1.45
CA GLU A 259 23.34 -12.29 -2.79
C GLU A 259 22.39 -11.12 -3.12
N TRP A 260 21.31 -10.93 -2.35
CA TRP A 260 20.45 -9.76 -2.50
C TRP A 260 21.05 -8.49 -1.90
N ASN A 261 22.12 -8.60 -1.13
CA ASN A 261 22.84 -7.51 -0.48
C ASN A 261 21.94 -6.58 0.35
N ILE A 262 20.86 -7.12 0.92
CA ILE A 262 19.96 -6.39 1.82
C ILE A 262 20.64 -6.26 3.18
N THR A 263 20.74 -5.05 3.68
CA THR A 263 21.41 -4.76 4.95
C THR A 263 20.44 -4.98 6.11
N GLY A 264 20.92 -5.47 7.24
CA GLY A 264 20.19 -5.55 8.50
C GLY A 264 20.12 -4.20 9.23
N GLY A 265 19.88 -4.25 10.56
CA GLY A 265 19.81 -3.06 11.40
C GLY A 265 21.15 -2.34 11.55
N LEU A 266 21.10 -1.02 11.66
CA LEU A 266 22.26 -0.14 11.89
C LEU A 266 22.32 0.36 13.33
N LEU A 267 21.24 0.27 14.09
CA LEU A 267 21.20 0.69 15.50
C LEU A 267 21.90 -0.34 16.37
N VAL A 268 22.97 0.09 17.03
CA VAL A 268 23.75 -0.76 17.94
C VAL A 268 22.87 -1.22 19.11
N GLY A 269 22.85 -2.54 19.34
CA GLY A 269 22.06 -3.15 20.42
C GLY A 269 20.61 -3.44 20.05
N ALA A 270 20.14 -3.08 18.86
CA ALA A 270 18.84 -3.53 18.36
C ALA A 270 18.95 -4.98 17.85
N ASP A 271 18.03 -5.84 18.32
CA ASP A 271 18.00 -7.28 18.02
C ASP A 271 16.86 -7.68 17.07
N ALA A 272 15.99 -6.74 16.71
CA ALA A 272 14.88 -7.01 15.81
C ALA A 272 15.36 -7.24 14.37
N PRO A 273 14.90 -8.29 13.66
CA PRO A 273 15.17 -8.46 12.25
C PRO A 273 14.51 -7.34 11.45
N VAL A 274 15.32 -6.58 10.73
CA VAL A 274 14.92 -5.49 9.85
C VAL A 274 15.64 -5.59 8.52
N TYR A 275 15.07 -4.99 7.48
CA TYR A 275 15.56 -5.10 6.11
C TYR A 275 15.73 -3.71 5.52
N ARG A 276 16.97 -3.36 5.20
CA ARG A 276 17.35 -2.04 4.71
C ARG A 276 17.96 -2.12 3.33
N PHE A 277 17.44 -1.34 2.43
CA PHE A 277 17.92 -1.20 1.06
C PHE A 277 18.72 0.08 0.94
N LEU A 278 19.97 -0.08 0.50
CA LEU A 278 20.91 1.03 0.33
C LEU A 278 21.33 1.10 -1.13
N PRO A 279 21.19 2.24 -1.83
CA PRO A 279 21.46 2.36 -3.28
C PRO A 279 22.85 1.91 -3.73
N HIS A 280 23.85 1.92 -2.85
CA HIS A 280 25.20 1.44 -3.14
C HIS A 280 25.39 -0.08 -2.97
N LYS A 281 24.38 -0.77 -2.43
CA LYS A 281 24.39 -2.23 -2.22
C LYS A 281 23.34 -2.94 -3.06
N THR A 282 22.18 -2.33 -3.23
CA THR A 282 21.05 -2.88 -3.96
C THR A 282 20.69 -2.01 -5.16
N GLN A 283 20.26 -2.63 -6.25
CA GLN A 283 19.79 -1.90 -7.42
C GLN A 283 18.37 -1.36 -7.15
N GLY A 284 18.26 -0.28 -6.39
CA GLY A 284 16.99 0.33 -5.97
C GLY A 284 17.21 1.64 -5.24
N GLU A 285 16.15 2.19 -4.69
CA GLU A 285 16.19 3.36 -3.82
C GLU A 285 16.30 2.95 -2.34
N GLY A 286 16.41 3.95 -1.46
CA GLY A 286 16.32 3.75 -0.03
C GLY A 286 14.96 3.19 0.38
N PHE A 287 15.00 2.12 1.15
CA PHE A 287 13.80 1.51 1.70
C PHE A 287 14.16 0.76 3.00
N PHE A 288 13.27 0.84 3.96
CA PHE A 288 13.34 0.09 5.21
C PHE A 288 12.04 -0.68 5.42
N LEU A 289 12.15 -1.90 5.93
CA LEU A 289 11.01 -2.72 6.26
C LEU A 289 11.27 -3.54 7.52
N ALA A 290 10.26 -3.60 8.40
CA ALA A 290 10.20 -4.52 9.54
C ALA A 290 8.81 -5.16 9.60
N VAL A 291 8.75 -6.37 10.14
CA VAL A 291 7.50 -7.12 10.31
C VAL A 291 7.32 -7.43 11.79
N LEU A 292 6.15 -7.09 12.32
CA LEU A 292 5.81 -7.25 13.73
C LEU A 292 4.47 -7.97 13.87
N ARG A 293 4.33 -8.81 14.89
CA ARG A 293 3.07 -9.46 15.27
C ARG A 293 2.51 -8.83 16.53
N LYS A 294 1.23 -8.52 16.54
CA LYS A 294 0.51 -8.16 17.75
C LYS A 294 0.36 -9.42 18.62
N PRO A 295 0.61 -9.35 19.96
CA PRO A 295 0.44 -10.51 20.84
C PRO A 295 -0.94 -11.17 20.68
N GLU A 296 -1.00 -12.49 20.73
CA GLU A 296 -2.26 -13.24 20.63
C GLU A 296 -3.14 -13.06 21.86
N GLU A 297 -2.53 -12.83 23.03
CA GLU A 297 -3.23 -12.55 24.29
C GLU A 297 -3.68 -11.09 24.44
N ALA A 298 -3.39 -10.22 23.43
CA ALA A 298 -3.86 -8.84 23.46
C ALA A 298 -5.40 -8.81 23.45
N GLU A 299 -5.97 -7.90 24.23
CA GLU A 299 -7.42 -7.71 24.25
C GLU A 299 -7.92 -7.27 22.86
N GLU A 300 -9.04 -7.86 22.43
CA GLU A 300 -9.77 -7.35 21.28
C GLU A 300 -10.36 -5.99 21.59
N THR A 301 -10.12 -5.04 20.72
CA THR A 301 -10.70 -3.70 20.85
C THR A 301 -12.08 -3.70 20.18
N ASP A 302 -13.12 -3.45 20.97
CA ASP A 302 -14.46 -3.21 20.43
C ASP A 302 -14.52 -1.79 19.86
N GLY A 303 -14.77 -1.67 18.56
CA GLY A 303 -14.95 -0.40 17.87
C GLY A 303 -16.26 0.32 18.20
N GLY A 304 -17.09 -0.25 19.09
CA GLY A 304 -18.39 0.32 19.44
C GLY A 304 -19.42 0.25 18.31
N PHE A 305 -19.11 -0.47 17.22
CA PHE A 305 -20.04 -0.67 16.12
C PHE A 305 -21.07 -1.73 16.48
N HIS A 306 -22.31 -1.31 16.70
CA HIS A 306 -23.44 -2.21 16.80
C HIS A 306 -24.16 -2.27 15.47
N PHE A 307 -24.18 -3.45 14.83
CA PHE A 307 -25.03 -3.66 13.64
C PHE A 307 -26.43 -3.14 13.93
N PRO A 308 -26.94 -2.14 13.19
CA PRO A 308 -28.30 -1.71 13.39
C PRO A 308 -29.20 -2.92 13.11
N LYS A 309 -29.96 -3.37 14.13
CA LYS A 309 -31.00 -4.39 13.92
C LYS A 309 -31.76 -4.01 12.67
N LYS A 310 -31.83 -4.89 11.66
CA LYS A 310 -32.38 -4.69 10.30
C LYS A 310 -33.61 -3.78 10.32
N LYS A 311 -33.43 -2.48 10.44
CA LYS A 311 -34.41 -1.48 10.04
C LYS A 311 -34.10 -1.24 8.58
N LYS A 312 -35.07 -1.57 7.71
CA LYS A 312 -35.05 -1.10 6.32
C LYS A 312 -34.61 0.36 6.33
N PRO A 313 -33.60 0.76 5.56
CA PRO A 313 -33.17 2.16 5.54
C PRO A 313 -34.37 3.01 5.16
N LYS A 314 -34.87 3.79 6.13
CA LYS A 314 -35.81 4.88 5.89
C LYS A 314 -34.93 6.04 5.45
N GLY A 315 -35.04 6.40 4.15
CA GLY A 315 -34.65 7.69 3.66
C GLY A 315 -33.26 7.81 3.06
N GLU A 316 -33.03 7.19 1.92
CA GLU A 316 -32.33 7.85 0.82
C GLU A 316 -33.22 7.74 -0.42
N THR A 317 -34.25 8.56 -0.45
CA THR A 317 -35.04 8.84 -1.64
C THR A 317 -34.48 10.10 -2.33
N ALA A 318 -33.23 10.08 -2.73
CA ALA A 318 -32.94 10.56 -4.06
C ALA A 318 -33.40 9.42 -4.96
N ALA A 319 -34.44 9.62 -5.77
CA ALA A 319 -34.88 8.64 -6.75
C ALA A 319 -33.67 8.22 -7.55
N SER A 320 -33.20 6.96 -7.35
CA SER A 320 -32.04 6.48 -8.07
C SER A 320 -32.38 6.56 -9.54
N SER A 321 -31.59 7.24 -10.35
CA SER A 321 -31.76 7.31 -11.80
C SER A 321 -31.65 5.93 -12.46
N VAL A 322 -31.30 4.90 -11.66
CA VAL A 322 -31.05 3.52 -12.10
C VAL A 322 -32.31 2.68 -11.96
N SER A 323 -32.85 2.23 -13.09
CA SER A 323 -34.01 1.33 -13.14
C SER A 323 -33.66 -0.12 -12.81
N LYS A 324 -34.66 -0.94 -12.46
CA LYS A 324 -34.46 -2.40 -12.29
C LYS A 324 -33.97 -3.07 -13.58
N GLU A 325 -34.38 -2.54 -14.74
CA GLU A 325 -33.94 -3.02 -16.04
C GLU A 325 -32.43 -2.75 -16.24
N ASN A 326 -31.96 -1.53 -15.92
CA ASN A 326 -30.53 -1.19 -15.95
C ASN A 326 -29.69 -2.08 -15.03
N LEU A 327 -30.20 -2.40 -13.83
CA LEU A 327 -29.53 -3.33 -12.92
C LEU A 327 -29.46 -4.76 -13.49
N ALA A 328 -30.54 -5.21 -14.15
CA ALA A 328 -30.54 -6.54 -14.78
C ALA A 328 -29.55 -6.62 -15.95
N VAL A 329 -29.47 -5.56 -16.77
CA VAL A 329 -28.50 -5.47 -17.88
C VAL A 329 -27.07 -5.44 -17.33
N ALA A 330 -26.78 -4.56 -16.36
CA ALA A 330 -25.46 -4.46 -15.74
C ALA A 330 -25.02 -5.80 -15.09
N ARG A 331 -25.94 -6.50 -14.44
CA ARG A 331 -25.69 -7.85 -13.87
C ARG A 331 -25.34 -8.86 -14.95
N GLY A 332 -25.96 -8.78 -16.12
CA GLY A 332 -25.64 -9.63 -17.27
C GLY A 332 -24.23 -9.46 -17.85
N TRP A 333 -23.57 -8.36 -17.55
CA TRP A 333 -22.18 -8.12 -17.98
C TRP A 333 -21.14 -8.75 -17.03
N LEU A 334 -21.56 -9.22 -15.84
CA LEU A 334 -20.64 -9.76 -14.85
C LEU A 334 -20.52 -11.29 -15.02
N PRO A 335 -19.31 -11.83 -15.21
CA PRO A 335 -19.06 -13.24 -15.02
C PRO A 335 -19.29 -13.61 -13.54
N ALA A 336 -19.89 -14.77 -13.26
CA ALA A 336 -20.18 -15.20 -11.89
C ALA A 336 -20.96 -14.13 -11.07
N SER A 337 -22.02 -13.58 -11.67
CA SER A 337 -22.80 -12.47 -11.12
C SER A 337 -23.45 -12.75 -9.75
N ASP A 338 -23.53 -14.01 -9.32
CA ASP A 338 -23.96 -14.49 -8.02
C ASP A 338 -22.96 -14.16 -6.88
N LYS A 339 -21.70 -13.92 -7.22
CA LYS A 339 -20.65 -13.52 -6.24
C LYS A 339 -20.69 -12.05 -5.88
N TYR A 340 -21.46 -11.22 -6.62
CA TYR A 340 -21.46 -9.77 -6.50
C TYR A 340 -22.84 -9.22 -6.22
N ASP A 341 -22.88 -8.21 -5.33
CA ASP A 341 -24.02 -7.30 -5.22
C ASP A 341 -23.77 -6.01 -6.00
N LEU A 342 -24.84 -5.52 -6.62
CA LEU A 342 -24.81 -4.24 -7.33
C LEU A 342 -25.20 -3.12 -6.37
N LEU A 343 -24.24 -2.24 -6.11
CA LEU A 343 -24.41 -1.03 -5.31
C LEU A 343 -24.70 0.14 -6.25
N VAL A 344 -25.65 0.99 -5.89
CA VAL A 344 -26.02 2.17 -6.65
C VAL A 344 -25.65 3.42 -5.87
N ASN A 345 -24.87 4.30 -6.49
CA ASN A 345 -24.54 5.61 -5.96
C ASN A 345 -24.83 6.68 -7.04
N GLY A 346 -25.95 7.40 -6.89
CA GLY A 346 -26.43 8.32 -7.92
C GLY A 346 -26.73 7.59 -9.22
N ALA A 347 -25.97 7.88 -10.28
CA ALA A 347 -26.07 7.27 -11.61
C ALA A 347 -25.12 6.08 -11.81
N VAL A 348 -24.19 5.82 -10.87
CA VAL A 348 -23.13 4.81 -11.01
C VAL A 348 -23.58 3.50 -10.39
N ILE A 349 -23.36 2.41 -11.12
CA ILE A 349 -23.55 1.02 -10.66
C ILE A 349 -22.17 0.40 -10.43
N THR A 350 -21.95 -0.11 -9.22
CA THR A 350 -20.70 -0.74 -8.80
C THR A 350 -20.97 -2.18 -8.40
N ALA A 351 -20.16 -3.13 -8.86
CA ALA A 351 -20.15 -4.51 -8.39
C ALA A 351 -19.20 -4.63 -7.19
N PHE A 352 -19.72 -5.14 -6.08
CA PHE A 352 -18.93 -5.40 -4.88
C PHE A 352 -19.14 -6.84 -4.43
N PRO A 353 -18.08 -7.57 -3.95
CA PRO A 353 -18.23 -8.95 -3.52
C PRO A 353 -19.25 -9.09 -2.38
N ALA A 354 -20.24 -9.95 -2.57
CA ALA A 354 -21.32 -10.18 -1.60
C ALA A 354 -20.79 -10.63 -0.23
N LEU A 355 -19.66 -11.34 -0.23
CA LEU A 355 -18.95 -11.81 0.98
C LEU A 355 -18.62 -10.67 1.96
N PHE A 356 -18.37 -9.46 1.48
CA PHE A 356 -17.86 -8.33 2.27
C PHE A 356 -18.89 -7.20 2.46
N LEU A 357 -20.18 -7.44 2.23
CA LEU A 357 -21.20 -6.39 2.38
C LEU A 357 -21.33 -5.87 3.80
N ASP A 358 -21.28 -6.76 4.79
CA ASP A 358 -21.31 -6.37 6.21
C ASP A 358 -20.04 -5.59 6.59
N ASP A 359 -18.87 -6.01 6.09
CA ASP A 359 -17.62 -5.29 6.28
C ASP A 359 -17.68 -3.90 5.66
N LEU A 360 -18.21 -3.78 4.44
CA LEU A 360 -18.38 -2.48 3.78
C LEU A 360 -19.36 -1.57 4.54
N ALA A 361 -20.44 -2.14 5.07
CA ALA A 361 -21.40 -1.37 5.88
C ALA A 361 -20.75 -0.82 7.16
N MET A 362 -19.93 -1.62 7.81
CA MET A 362 -19.16 -1.23 8.98
C MET A 362 -18.13 -0.14 8.62
N LEU A 363 -17.34 -0.32 7.56
CA LEU A 363 -16.38 0.67 7.10
C LEU A 363 -17.07 2.02 6.75
N ARG A 364 -18.21 1.99 6.05
CA ARG A 364 -19.01 3.19 5.72
C ARG A 364 -19.53 3.95 6.92
N SER A 365 -19.76 3.27 8.03
CA SER A 365 -20.24 3.91 9.26
C SER A 365 -19.20 4.77 9.95
N SER A 366 -17.91 4.45 9.73
CA SER A 366 -16.79 5.07 10.45
C SER A 366 -15.85 5.84 9.54
N LEU A 367 -15.78 5.48 8.25
CA LEU A 367 -14.82 6.01 7.29
C LEU A 367 -15.49 6.67 6.08
N ARG A 368 -14.80 7.63 5.51
CA ARG A 368 -15.12 8.20 4.21
C ARG A 368 -14.59 7.27 3.13
N ILE A 369 -15.52 6.59 2.42
CA ILE A 369 -15.22 5.74 1.28
C ILE A 369 -15.12 6.60 0.01
N VAL A 370 -14.03 6.43 -0.74
CA VAL A 370 -13.81 7.03 -2.07
C VAL A 370 -14.35 6.10 -3.15
N GLN A 371 -14.03 4.80 -3.04
CA GLN A 371 -14.45 3.76 -3.97
C GLN A 371 -14.58 2.43 -3.24
N ALA A 372 -15.53 1.60 -3.66
CA ALA A 372 -15.66 0.22 -3.17
C ALA A 372 -16.07 -0.68 -4.34
N GLY A 373 -15.22 -1.66 -4.67
CA GLY A 373 -15.45 -2.60 -5.77
C GLY A 373 -15.16 -2.00 -7.15
N THR A 374 -15.78 -2.58 -8.18
CA THR A 374 -15.58 -2.24 -9.58
C THR A 374 -16.79 -1.48 -10.13
N GLU A 375 -16.56 -0.30 -10.69
CA GLU A 375 -17.61 0.41 -11.43
C GLU A 375 -17.96 -0.36 -12.70
N VAL A 376 -19.25 -0.72 -12.83
CA VAL A 376 -19.78 -1.53 -13.94
C VAL A 376 -20.36 -0.65 -15.02
N ALA A 377 -21.16 0.34 -14.61
CA ALA A 377 -21.90 1.20 -15.53
C ALA A 377 -22.25 2.55 -14.93
N GLU A 378 -22.49 3.51 -15.81
CA GLU A 378 -23.11 4.80 -15.51
C GLU A 378 -24.38 5.02 -16.34
N VAL A 379 -25.46 5.48 -15.70
CA VAL A 379 -26.70 5.84 -16.38
C VAL A 379 -26.63 7.30 -16.82
N LYS A 380 -26.68 7.55 -18.15
CA LYS A 380 -26.71 8.89 -18.75
C LYS A 380 -28.01 9.07 -19.55
N GLY A 381 -28.95 9.77 -18.96
CA GLY A 381 -30.29 9.91 -19.53
C GLY A 381 -31.02 8.57 -19.60
N LYS A 382 -31.23 8.03 -20.80
CA LYS A 382 -31.85 6.70 -21.03
C LYS A 382 -30.80 5.58 -21.24
N ASP A 383 -29.56 5.94 -21.44
CA ASP A 383 -28.49 5.00 -21.83
C ASP A 383 -27.77 4.47 -20.62
N LEU A 384 -27.43 3.17 -20.65
CA LEU A 384 -26.56 2.51 -19.72
C LEU A 384 -25.17 2.35 -20.39
N ILE A 385 -24.18 3.08 -19.87
CA ILE A 385 -22.85 3.13 -20.46
C ILE A 385 -21.92 2.27 -19.61
N PRO A 386 -21.24 1.25 -20.19
CA PRO A 386 -20.23 0.47 -19.48
C PRO A 386 -19.11 1.36 -18.94
N ALA A 387 -18.73 1.17 -17.67
CA ALA A 387 -17.66 1.93 -17.05
C ALA A 387 -16.29 1.33 -17.40
N HIS A 388 -15.24 2.17 -17.36
CA HIS A 388 -13.86 1.75 -17.59
C HIS A 388 -13.43 0.63 -16.62
N GLY A 389 -13.85 0.70 -15.34
CA GLY A 389 -13.57 -0.33 -14.35
C GLY A 389 -14.02 -1.73 -14.75
N LEU A 390 -15.13 -1.86 -15.45
CA LEU A 390 -15.61 -3.15 -15.96
C LEU A 390 -14.63 -3.76 -16.97
N ALA A 391 -14.10 -2.94 -17.88
CA ALA A 391 -13.14 -3.40 -18.89
C ALA A 391 -11.79 -3.83 -18.28
N MET A 392 -11.44 -3.27 -17.12
CA MET A 392 -10.19 -3.57 -16.43
C MET A 392 -10.28 -4.80 -15.49
N SER A 393 -11.47 -5.19 -15.09
CA SER A 393 -11.73 -6.25 -14.10
C SER A 393 -11.71 -7.73 -14.64
#